data_b30ee8dce15e08d428e262076dac6f14
#
_entry.id   b30ee8dce15e08d428e262076dac6f14
#
_cell.length_a   1.000
_cell.length_b   1.000
_cell.length_c   1.000
_cell.angle_alpha   90.00
_cell.angle_beta   90.00
_cell.angle_gamma   90.00
#
_symmetry.space_group_name_H-M   'P 1'
#
loop_
_entity.id
_entity.type
_entity.pdbx_description
1 polymer ?
#
loop_
_entity_poly.entity_id
_entity_poly.type
_entity_poly.pdbx_seq_one_letter_code
_entity_poly.pdbx_strand_id
1 'polypeptide(L)'
;DWKKTTFTHRSGLMLKAASLLRENREKYAHTITLEMGKPIAEARAEVDKCAGACQFFAEFSEGFLADEFVVTEAGKSLILYQPTGAILAIMPWNFPFWQVIRFAAPVLMAGNVGLLKHAPNVTGCSLLLENIFLEAGFPEGVFQSLVMGNHLAETVIQSDTVQGIA
;
A
#
# COMPACT_ATOMS: atom_id res chain seq x y z
N ASP A 1 13.96 -5.53 -8.01
CA ASP A 1 14.14 -6.83 -7.35
C ASP A 1 13.21 -7.11 -6.15
N TRP A 2 12.26 -6.21 -5.83
CA TRP A 2 11.31 -6.35 -4.72
C TRP A 2 10.56 -7.70 -4.74
N LYS A 3 10.09 -8.14 -5.90
CA LYS A 3 9.39 -9.42 -6.07
C LYS A 3 10.17 -10.66 -5.63
N LYS A 4 11.51 -10.55 -5.51
CA LYS A 4 12.39 -11.66 -5.08
C LYS A 4 12.62 -11.69 -3.57
N THR A 5 12.13 -10.68 -2.83
CA THR A 5 12.28 -10.65 -1.37
C THR A 5 11.38 -11.69 -0.70
N THR A 6 11.76 -12.15 0.48
CA THR A 6 10.97 -13.12 1.25
C THR A 6 9.77 -12.47 1.93
N PHE A 7 8.74 -13.25 2.26
CA PHE A 7 7.61 -12.77 3.09
C PHE A 7 8.10 -12.25 4.43
N THR A 8 9.01 -12.93 5.09
CA THR A 8 9.62 -12.50 6.38
C THR A 8 10.23 -11.09 6.26
N HIS A 9 10.96 -10.80 5.19
CA HIS A 9 11.55 -9.48 4.97
C HIS A 9 10.46 -8.42 4.79
N ARG A 10 9.49 -8.65 3.90
CA ARG A 10 8.38 -7.72 3.65
C ARG A 10 7.53 -7.49 4.90
N SER A 11 7.25 -8.56 5.66
CA SER A 11 6.53 -8.52 6.92
C SER A 11 7.23 -7.63 7.96
N GLY A 12 8.55 -7.80 8.11
CA GLY A 12 9.34 -6.95 9.01
C GLY A 12 9.25 -5.45 8.68
N LEU A 13 9.29 -5.10 7.39
CA LEU A 13 9.12 -3.71 6.94
C LEU A 13 7.69 -3.20 7.14
N MET A 14 6.68 -4.03 6.87
CA MET A 14 5.28 -3.66 7.06
C MET A 14 4.92 -3.45 8.54
N LEU A 15 5.50 -4.24 9.45
CA LEU A 15 5.37 -4.03 10.90
C LEU A 15 6.02 -2.72 11.35
N LYS A 16 7.15 -2.32 10.76
CA LYS A 16 7.75 -1.01 11.02
C LYS A 16 6.84 0.13 10.53
N ALA A 17 6.22 0.00 9.35
CA ALA A 17 5.24 0.98 8.88
C ALA A 17 4.06 1.09 9.84
N ALA A 18 3.56 -0.03 10.39
CA ALA A 18 2.52 -0.03 11.42
C ALA A 18 2.95 0.71 12.70
N SER A 19 4.20 0.53 13.13
CA SER A 19 4.77 1.24 14.30
C SER A 19 4.86 2.74 14.05
N LEU A 20 5.40 3.16 12.90
CA LEU A 20 5.50 4.56 12.51
C LEU A 20 4.14 5.25 12.44
N LEU A 21 3.12 4.57 11.95
CA LEU A 21 1.75 5.07 11.93
C LEU A 21 1.24 5.35 13.36
N ARG A 22 1.49 4.46 14.31
CA ARG A 22 1.09 4.64 15.72
C ARG A 22 1.90 5.75 16.41
N GLU A 23 3.22 5.76 16.24
CA GLU A 23 4.14 6.72 16.86
C GLU A 23 3.87 8.17 16.41
N ASN A 24 3.55 8.35 15.13
CA ASN A 24 3.31 9.66 14.54
C ASN A 24 1.80 9.96 14.32
N ARG A 25 0.93 9.24 15.00
CA ARG A 25 -0.54 9.32 14.88
C ARG A 25 -1.07 10.75 14.86
N GLU A 26 -0.62 11.59 15.79
CA GLU A 26 -1.08 12.97 15.90
C GLU A 26 -0.69 13.82 14.68
N LYS A 27 0.55 13.68 14.21
CA LYS A 27 1.04 14.37 13.00
C LYS A 27 0.19 14.02 11.78
N TYR A 28 -0.08 12.72 11.57
CA TYR A 28 -0.85 12.26 10.42
C TYR A 28 -2.32 12.65 10.53
N ALA A 29 -2.94 12.49 11.70
CA ALA A 29 -4.31 12.89 11.93
C ALA A 29 -4.52 14.40 11.73
N HIS A 30 -3.56 15.23 12.17
CA HIS A 30 -3.60 16.67 11.95
C HIS A 30 -3.55 17.03 10.46
N THR A 31 -2.68 16.37 9.68
CA THR A 31 -2.61 16.59 8.23
C THR A 31 -3.92 16.19 7.53
N ILE A 32 -4.52 15.06 7.89
CA ILE A 32 -5.83 14.64 7.38
C ILE A 32 -6.88 15.72 7.66
N THR A 33 -6.95 16.21 8.90
CA THR A 33 -7.90 17.26 9.26
C THR A 33 -7.68 18.55 8.47
N LEU A 34 -6.43 18.98 8.29
CA LEU A 34 -6.10 20.20 7.55
C LEU A 34 -6.46 20.10 6.06
N GLU A 35 -6.20 18.96 5.43
CA GLU A 35 -6.36 18.85 3.98
C GLU A 35 -7.79 18.53 3.54
N MET A 36 -8.58 17.82 4.36
CA MET A 36 -9.91 17.40 3.93
C MET A 36 -11.04 17.66 4.95
N GLY A 37 -10.74 18.30 6.08
CA GLY A 37 -11.76 18.75 7.04
C GLY A 37 -12.33 17.67 7.96
N LYS A 38 -11.74 16.48 8.03
CA LYS A 38 -12.20 15.42 8.93
C LYS A 38 -12.04 15.81 10.39
N PRO A 39 -13.02 15.55 11.27
CA PRO A 39 -12.85 15.74 12.72
C PRO A 39 -11.61 15.00 13.22
N ILE A 40 -10.82 15.65 14.07
CA ILE A 40 -9.52 15.11 14.51
C ILE A 40 -9.65 13.73 15.18
N ALA A 41 -10.74 13.48 15.91
CA ALA A 41 -10.99 12.17 16.52
C ALA A 41 -11.17 11.06 15.47
N GLU A 42 -11.85 11.35 14.36
CA GLU A 42 -12.04 10.42 13.25
C GLU A 42 -10.74 10.24 12.45
N ALA A 43 -9.96 11.30 12.28
CA ALA A 43 -8.65 11.23 11.63
C ALA A 43 -7.68 10.35 12.43
N ARG A 44 -7.67 10.45 13.76
CA ARG A 44 -6.90 9.55 14.64
C ARG A 44 -7.34 8.10 14.48
N ALA A 45 -8.64 7.84 14.47
CA ALA A 45 -9.18 6.49 14.28
C ALA A 45 -8.83 5.91 12.90
N GLU A 46 -8.78 6.76 11.86
CA GLU A 46 -8.32 6.35 10.53
C GLU A 46 -6.86 5.90 10.54
N VAL A 47 -5.96 6.66 11.20
CA VAL A 47 -4.55 6.29 11.31
C VAL A 47 -4.38 5.00 12.11
N ASP A 48 -5.10 4.83 13.22
CA ASP A 48 -5.08 3.60 14.02
C ASP A 48 -5.53 2.39 13.20
N LYS A 49 -6.58 2.55 12.39
CA LYS A 49 -7.07 1.51 11.47
C LYS A 49 -6.02 1.15 10.41
N CYS A 50 -5.30 2.14 9.89
CA CYS A 50 -4.21 1.91 8.94
C CYS A 50 -3.09 1.06 9.56
N ALA A 51 -2.68 1.39 10.78
CA ALA A 51 -1.67 0.62 11.52
C ALA A 51 -2.11 -0.82 11.75
N GLY A 52 -3.37 -1.03 12.12
CA GLY A 52 -3.95 -2.37 12.25
C GLY A 52 -3.95 -3.17 10.95
N ALA A 53 -4.26 -2.52 9.82
CA ALA A 53 -4.21 -3.18 8.52
C ALA A 53 -2.80 -3.57 8.11
N CYS A 54 -1.81 -2.69 8.29
CA CYS A 54 -0.41 -3.01 8.04
C CYS A 54 0.03 -4.24 8.87
N GLN A 55 -0.31 -4.27 10.16
CA GLN A 55 -0.02 -5.41 11.02
C GLN A 55 -0.70 -6.69 10.54
N PHE A 56 -1.99 -6.63 10.23
CA PHE A 56 -2.76 -7.77 9.73
C PHE A 56 -2.12 -8.38 8.47
N PHE A 57 -1.84 -7.57 7.46
CA PHE A 57 -1.23 -8.08 6.24
C PHE A 57 0.22 -8.55 6.45
N ALA A 58 0.98 -7.96 7.37
CA ALA A 58 2.30 -8.47 7.74
C ALA A 58 2.24 -9.88 8.32
N GLU A 59 1.22 -10.18 9.12
CA GLU A 59 1.07 -11.46 9.82
C GLU A 59 0.47 -12.56 8.94
N PHE A 60 -0.47 -12.22 8.04
CA PHE A 60 -1.28 -13.23 7.35
C PHE A 60 -1.01 -13.38 5.85
N SER A 61 -0.31 -12.45 5.19
CA SER A 61 -0.15 -12.50 3.73
C SER A 61 0.57 -13.74 3.21
N GLU A 62 1.54 -14.27 3.95
CA GLU A 62 2.24 -15.50 3.56
C GLU A 62 1.27 -16.68 3.47
N GLY A 63 0.37 -16.80 4.45
CA GLY A 63 -0.66 -17.85 4.44
C GLY A 63 -1.68 -17.68 3.32
N PHE A 64 -2.08 -16.44 3.01
CA PHE A 64 -3.04 -16.18 1.91
C PHE A 64 -2.48 -16.46 0.52
N LEU A 65 -1.16 -16.39 0.36
CA LEU A 65 -0.47 -16.57 -0.92
C LEU A 65 0.39 -17.85 -0.94
N ALA A 66 0.14 -18.76 0.00
CA ALA A 66 0.79 -20.06 0.02
C ALA A 66 0.38 -20.90 -1.19
N ASP A 67 1.32 -21.72 -1.67
CA ASP A 67 1.06 -22.65 -2.77
C ASP A 67 -0.09 -23.61 -2.41
N GLU A 68 -1.05 -23.78 -3.30
CA GLU A 68 -2.17 -24.69 -3.14
C GLU A 68 -1.94 -25.95 -3.95
N PHE A 69 -1.85 -27.11 -3.27
CA PHE A 69 -1.75 -28.39 -3.94
C PHE A 69 -3.13 -28.86 -4.44
N VAL A 70 -3.21 -29.20 -5.72
CA VAL A 70 -4.44 -29.67 -6.35
C VAL A 70 -4.27 -31.14 -6.70
N VAL A 71 -5.22 -31.97 -6.28
CA VAL A 71 -5.25 -33.41 -6.63
C VAL A 71 -5.72 -33.55 -8.07
N THR A 72 -4.85 -34.09 -8.94
CA THR A 72 -5.14 -34.39 -10.34
C THR A 72 -4.53 -35.73 -10.72
N GLU A 73 -4.72 -36.17 -11.95
CA GLU A 73 -4.07 -37.38 -12.52
C GLU A 73 -2.58 -37.16 -12.79
N ALA A 74 -2.07 -35.93 -12.76
CA ALA A 74 -0.66 -35.59 -12.91
C ALA A 74 0.13 -35.89 -11.61
N GLY A 75 1.44 -36.07 -11.73
CA GLY A 75 2.28 -36.36 -10.56
C GLY A 75 2.38 -35.25 -9.53
N LYS A 76 2.21 -33.96 -9.95
CA LYS A 76 2.15 -32.79 -9.08
C LYS A 76 1.42 -31.64 -9.77
N SER A 77 0.42 -31.08 -9.11
CA SER A 77 -0.31 -29.90 -9.59
C SER A 77 -0.42 -28.87 -8.46
N LEU A 78 -0.12 -27.61 -8.77
CA LEU A 78 -0.16 -26.50 -7.80
C LEU A 78 -0.82 -25.27 -8.43
N ILE A 79 -1.44 -24.46 -7.55
CA ILE A 79 -1.75 -23.06 -7.84
C ILE A 79 -0.67 -22.22 -7.18
N LEU A 80 -0.01 -21.38 -7.97
CA LEU A 80 1.04 -20.47 -7.50
C LEU A 80 0.58 -19.03 -7.64
N TYR A 81 0.81 -18.22 -6.59
CA TYR A 81 0.56 -16.79 -6.61
C TYR A 81 1.87 -16.05 -6.90
N GLN A 82 1.89 -15.20 -7.92
CA GLN A 82 3.06 -14.42 -8.30
C GLN A 82 2.72 -12.94 -8.44
N PRO A 83 3.65 -12.02 -8.06
CA PRO A 83 3.46 -10.61 -8.28
C PRO A 83 3.38 -10.26 -9.77
N THR A 84 2.43 -9.43 -10.14
CA THR A 84 2.20 -8.99 -11.52
C THR A 84 3.09 -7.81 -11.91
N GLY A 85 3.51 -6.96 -10.96
CA GLY A 85 4.36 -5.81 -11.23
C GLY A 85 3.90 -4.52 -10.56
N ALA A 86 3.84 -3.41 -11.32
CA ALA A 86 3.41 -2.12 -10.80
C ALA A 86 1.89 -1.97 -10.87
N ILE A 87 1.29 -1.65 -9.73
CA ILE A 87 -0.16 -1.43 -9.60
C ILE A 87 -0.41 0.05 -9.32
N LEU A 88 -1.20 0.69 -10.17
CA LEU A 88 -1.62 2.08 -10.02
C LEU A 88 -2.87 2.15 -9.13
N ALA A 89 -2.79 2.94 -8.07
CA ALA A 89 -3.94 3.29 -7.24
C ALA A 89 -4.38 4.73 -7.52
N ILE A 90 -5.66 4.92 -7.86
CA ILE A 90 -6.28 6.24 -8.03
C ILE A 90 -7.26 6.42 -6.87
N MET A 91 -6.85 7.16 -5.85
CA MET A 91 -7.56 7.18 -4.57
C MET A 91 -8.28 8.51 -4.31
N PRO A 92 -9.50 8.44 -3.74
CA PRO A 92 -10.29 9.62 -3.39
C PRO A 92 -9.81 10.25 -2.08
N TRP A 93 -10.30 11.46 -1.79
CA TRP A 93 -9.89 12.29 -0.66
C TRP A 93 -10.55 11.96 0.68
N ASN A 94 -11.67 11.23 0.68
CA ASN A 94 -12.53 11.11 1.88
C ASN A 94 -11.97 10.23 3.01
N PHE A 95 -11.05 9.32 2.69
CA PHE A 95 -10.25 8.54 3.63
C PHE A 95 -8.79 8.47 3.13
N PRO A 96 -8.03 9.58 3.26
CA PRO A 96 -6.79 9.76 2.53
C PRO A 96 -5.68 8.78 2.93
N PHE A 97 -5.70 8.28 4.16
CA PHE A 97 -4.76 7.23 4.59
C PHE A 97 -5.36 5.84 4.38
N TRP A 98 -6.61 5.64 4.79
CA TRP A 98 -7.22 4.31 4.75
C TRP A 98 -7.34 3.72 3.35
N GLN A 99 -7.81 4.51 2.36
CA GLN A 99 -7.93 4.03 0.98
C GLN A 99 -6.58 3.56 0.43
N VAL A 100 -5.51 4.29 0.76
CA VAL A 100 -4.16 3.96 0.30
C VAL A 100 -3.60 2.74 1.02
N ILE A 101 -3.65 2.69 2.35
CA ILE A 101 -3.10 1.56 3.12
C ILE A 101 -3.85 0.26 2.83
N ARG A 102 -5.18 0.31 2.67
CA ARG A 102 -5.99 -0.84 2.28
C ARG A 102 -5.56 -1.45 0.95
N PHE A 103 -5.08 -0.61 0.03
CA PHE A 103 -4.48 -1.02 -1.23
C PHE A 103 -3.01 -1.45 -1.05
N ALA A 104 -2.18 -0.58 -0.47
CA ALA A 104 -0.74 -0.73 -0.46
C ALA A 104 -0.28 -1.94 0.37
N ALA A 105 -0.87 -2.17 1.55
CA ALA A 105 -0.43 -3.24 2.42
C ALA A 105 -0.50 -4.63 1.74
N PRO A 106 -1.63 -5.10 1.20
CA PRO A 106 -1.67 -6.39 0.51
C PRO A 106 -0.84 -6.41 -0.77
N VAL A 107 -0.82 -5.33 -1.55
CA VAL A 107 -0.09 -5.25 -2.82
C VAL A 107 1.42 -5.38 -2.60
N LEU A 108 1.97 -4.65 -1.62
CA LEU A 108 3.39 -4.71 -1.29
C LEU A 108 3.77 -6.06 -0.65
N MET A 109 2.91 -6.59 0.22
CA MET A 109 3.13 -7.92 0.80
C MET A 109 3.11 -9.04 -0.24
N ALA A 110 2.32 -8.92 -1.30
CA ALA A 110 2.33 -9.84 -2.45
C ALA A 110 3.57 -9.71 -3.35
N GLY A 111 4.47 -8.74 -3.10
CA GLY A 111 5.68 -8.52 -3.88
C GLY A 111 5.48 -7.63 -5.12
N ASN A 112 4.33 -7.01 -5.28
CA ASN A 112 4.09 -5.95 -6.26
C ASN A 112 4.65 -4.61 -5.78
N VAL A 113 4.71 -3.61 -6.66
CA VAL A 113 5.01 -2.23 -6.31
C VAL A 113 3.78 -1.35 -6.50
N GLY A 114 3.64 -0.32 -5.69
CA GLY A 114 2.49 0.58 -5.69
C GLY A 114 2.81 1.96 -6.23
N LEU A 115 2.05 2.42 -7.20
CA LEU A 115 2.04 3.80 -7.66
C LEU A 115 0.76 4.47 -7.16
N LEU A 116 0.86 5.59 -6.48
CA LEU A 116 -0.29 6.31 -5.94
C LEU A 116 -0.53 7.61 -6.71
N LYS A 117 -1.68 7.72 -7.36
CA LYS A 117 -2.25 8.99 -7.80
C LYS A 117 -3.36 9.37 -6.83
N HIS A 118 -3.07 10.24 -5.87
CA HIS A 118 -4.05 10.70 -4.89
C HIS A 118 -4.90 11.86 -5.41
N ALA A 119 -6.00 12.16 -4.71
CA ALA A 119 -6.80 13.35 -4.99
C ALA A 119 -5.98 14.63 -4.73
N PRO A 120 -6.13 15.69 -5.56
CA PRO A 120 -5.26 16.88 -5.49
C PRO A 120 -5.32 17.64 -4.16
N ASN A 121 -6.44 17.56 -3.45
CA ASN A 121 -6.63 18.25 -2.17
C ASN A 121 -6.03 17.54 -0.94
N VAL A 122 -5.41 16.37 -1.12
CA VAL A 122 -4.77 15.58 -0.06
C VAL A 122 -3.33 15.19 -0.42
N THR A 123 -2.62 16.11 -1.06
CA THR A 123 -1.25 15.89 -1.53
C THR A 123 -0.27 15.68 -0.37
N GLY A 124 -0.41 16.40 0.73
CA GLY A 124 0.41 16.20 1.92
C GLY A 124 0.23 14.79 2.52
N CYS A 125 -1.02 14.29 2.57
CA CYS A 125 -1.29 12.90 2.97
C CYS A 125 -0.59 11.91 2.04
N SER A 126 -0.60 12.15 0.72
CA SER A 126 0.06 11.31 -0.28
C SER A 126 1.58 11.22 -0.03
N LEU A 127 2.24 12.35 0.16
CA LEU A 127 3.68 12.41 0.41
C LEU A 127 4.06 11.81 1.77
N LEU A 128 3.23 12.00 2.80
CA LEU A 128 3.45 11.37 4.10
C LEU A 128 3.38 9.85 4.02
N LEU A 129 2.45 9.30 3.23
CA LEU A 129 2.33 7.86 3.03
C LEU A 129 3.55 7.25 2.34
N GLU A 130 4.08 7.90 1.30
CA GLU A 130 5.35 7.49 0.68
C GLU A 130 6.49 7.52 1.70
N ASN A 131 6.59 8.60 2.47
CA ASN A 131 7.64 8.75 3.48
C ASN A 131 7.55 7.69 4.58
N ILE A 132 6.34 7.29 5.02
CA ILE A 132 6.15 6.20 5.98
C ILE A 132 6.79 4.89 5.48
N PHE A 133 6.57 4.53 4.22
CA PHE A 133 7.17 3.32 3.66
C PHE A 133 8.70 3.45 3.53
N LEU A 134 9.20 4.61 3.11
CA LEU A 134 10.65 4.86 3.05
C LEU A 134 11.29 4.79 4.44
N GLU A 135 10.73 5.44 5.45
CA GLU A 135 11.22 5.40 6.85
C GLU A 135 11.12 3.99 7.45
N ALA A 136 10.13 3.20 7.05
CA ALA A 136 10.03 1.80 7.43
C ALA A 136 11.13 0.92 6.81
N GLY A 137 11.83 1.42 5.80
CA GLY A 137 12.93 0.74 5.12
C GLY A 137 12.54 0.05 3.82
N PHE A 138 11.34 0.31 3.27
CA PHE A 138 11.03 -0.14 1.91
C PHE A 138 11.97 0.55 0.92
N PRO A 139 12.52 -0.18 -0.07
CA PRO A 139 13.35 0.40 -1.09
C PRO A 139 12.62 1.51 -1.87
N GLU A 140 13.37 2.53 -2.28
CA GLU A 140 12.87 3.57 -3.18
C GLU A 140 12.20 2.95 -4.43
N GLY A 141 11.07 3.49 -4.84
CA GLY A 141 10.28 2.99 -5.97
C GLY A 141 9.38 1.78 -5.67
N VAL A 142 9.41 1.20 -4.45
CA VAL A 142 8.47 0.13 -4.07
C VAL A 142 7.07 0.69 -3.80
N PHE A 143 6.97 1.86 -3.18
CA PHE A 143 5.74 2.64 -3.10
C PHE A 143 6.07 4.10 -3.43
N GLN A 144 5.36 4.67 -4.40
CA GLN A 144 5.66 6.01 -4.89
C GLN A 144 4.39 6.82 -5.15
N SER A 145 4.39 8.07 -4.66
CA SER A 145 3.34 9.05 -4.91
C SER A 145 3.59 9.82 -6.19
N LEU A 146 2.65 9.78 -7.12
CA LEU A 146 2.66 10.53 -8.36
C LEU A 146 1.91 11.85 -8.16
N VAL A 147 2.65 12.92 -7.85
CA VAL A 147 2.08 14.27 -7.71
C VAL A 147 1.90 14.86 -9.10
N MET A 148 0.72 14.66 -9.66
CA MET A 148 0.38 15.06 -11.02
C MET A 148 -1.07 15.52 -11.17
N GLY A 149 -1.34 16.33 -12.20
CA GLY A 149 -2.70 16.74 -12.56
C GLY A 149 -3.53 15.57 -13.09
N ASN A 150 -4.85 15.66 -12.95
CA ASN A 150 -5.77 14.60 -13.40
C ASN A 150 -5.67 14.31 -14.91
N HIS A 151 -5.30 15.30 -15.72
CA HIS A 151 -5.13 15.14 -17.17
C HIS A 151 -3.99 14.19 -17.57
N LEU A 152 -3.05 13.90 -16.65
CA LEU A 152 -1.95 12.95 -16.89
C LEU A 152 -2.31 11.51 -16.48
N ALA A 153 -3.44 11.30 -15.81
CA ALA A 153 -3.82 9.98 -15.31
C ALA A 153 -3.97 8.96 -16.45
N GLU A 154 -4.58 9.36 -17.57
CA GLU A 154 -4.75 8.50 -18.73
C GLU A 154 -3.41 8.03 -19.31
N THR A 155 -2.42 8.91 -19.40
CA THR A 155 -1.08 8.56 -19.88
C THR A 155 -0.41 7.51 -19.00
N VAL A 156 -0.58 7.62 -17.66
CA VAL A 156 -0.03 6.63 -16.73
C VAL A 156 -0.78 5.30 -16.83
N ILE A 157 -2.11 5.34 -16.95
CA ILE A 157 -2.96 4.15 -17.13
C ILE A 157 -2.56 3.36 -18.37
N GLN A 158 -2.25 4.04 -19.47
CA GLN A 158 -1.88 3.44 -20.75
C GLN A 158 -0.41 2.98 -20.81
N SER A 159 0.38 3.21 -19.76
CA SER A 159 1.77 2.78 -19.70
C SER A 159 1.90 1.26 -19.57
N ASP A 160 2.74 0.65 -20.40
CA ASP A 160 3.07 -0.79 -20.32
C ASP A 160 3.69 -1.19 -18.98
N THR A 161 4.16 -0.23 -18.20
CA THR A 161 4.70 -0.46 -16.84
C THR A 161 3.59 -0.77 -15.85
N VAL A 162 2.37 -0.25 -16.05
CA VAL A 162 1.23 -0.45 -15.15
C VAL A 162 0.53 -1.77 -15.50
N GLN A 163 0.59 -2.71 -14.56
CA GLN A 163 0.04 -4.07 -14.75
C GLN A 163 -1.37 -4.24 -14.14
N GLY A 164 -1.84 -3.24 -13.40
CA GLY A 164 -3.18 -3.24 -12.81
C GLY A 164 -3.54 -1.89 -12.21
N ILE A 165 -4.85 -1.68 -11.99
CA ILE A 165 -5.41 -0.44 -11.46
C ILE A 165 -6.34 -0.78 -10.29
N ALA A 166 -6.28 0.03 -9.23
CA ALA A 166 -7.12 -0.07 -8.03
C ALA A 166 -7.82 1.26 -7.70
#